data_c852b7c5c888a0c375364be59d580681
#
_entry.id   c852b7c5c888a0c375364be59d580681
#
_cell.length_a   1.000
_cell.length_b   1.000
_cell.length_c   1.000
_cell.angle_alpha   90.00
_cell.angle_beta   90.00
_cell.angle_gamma   90.00
#
_symmetry.space_group_name_H-M   'P 1'
#
loop_
_entity.id
_entity.type
_entity.pdbx_description
1 polymer ?
#
loop_
_entity_poly.entity_id
_entity_poly.type
_entity_poly.pdbx_seq_one_letter_code
_entity_poly.pdbx_strand_id
1 'polypeptide(L)'
;MSGRALARAALLILVPLAASARATPVSLREIRQGLFGTCFATERDGWMVGELGRIFHTADGGETWERQDAGTKRPFLAIACLDARIAWIAGKEGIVYGTTDGGATWREAKTGSSRHLFSLQFITPARGHGAGDFGTMIHTEDGGRTWTVARVGPEVELPASALDTGVDPGDVNLYAISYADPDHVWVVGEFGTIMASDDGGQTFHQQHAPVESTLFGVHFVDARRGWTVGIDGVILRTEDGGATWTNQPAPVAQRSFYDVVVRGQQGWIVGNSGTVLASTDGGASWTLEPLPIQLAAHWIRAVALGPGGRGLAVGSEGLVFRLEGATLRRLGEHERGL
;
A
#
# COMPACT_ATOMS: atom_id res chain seq x y z
N MET A 1 -44.10 -18.65 59.34
CA MET A 1 -44.03 -17.88 58.08
C MET A 1 -42.60 -18.00 57.57
N SER A 2 -42.36 -18.91 56.60
CA SER A 2 -41.06 -19.30 56.12
C SER A 2 -40.73 -18.53 54.83
N GLY A 3 -39.71 -17.66 54.88
CA GLY A 3 -39.17 -16.99 53.71
C GLY A 3 -38.13 -17.85 53.03
N ARG A 4 -38.43 -18.34 51.82
CA ARG A 4 -37.46 -19.02 50.94
C ARG A 4 -36.62 -17.98 50.21
N ALA A 5 -35.30 -17.98 50.47
CA ALA A 5 -34.33 -17.26 49.70
C ALA A 5 -34.05 -18.02 48.39
N LEU A 6 -34.30 -17.40 47.22
CA LEU A 6 -33.92 -17.87 45.90
C LEU A 6 -32.46 -17.50 45.63
N ALA A 7 -31.59 -18.47 45.63
CA ALA A 7 -30.21 -18.33 45.16
C ALA A 7 -30.22 -18.20 43.62
N ARG A 8 -29.79 -17.07 43.09
CA ARG A 8 -29.50 -16.91 41.67
C ARG A 8 -28.10 -17.48 41.37
N ALA A 9 -28.06 -18.59 40.65
CA ALA A 9 -26.84 -19.12 40.09
C ALA A 9 -26.41 -18.24 38.92
N ALA A 10 -25.27 -17.56 39.05
CA ALA A 10 -24.63 -16.86 37.94
C ALA A 10 -23.90 -17.89 37.06
N LEU A 11 -24.42 -18.11 35.86
CA LEU A 11 -23.77 -18.93 34.84
C LEU A 11 -22.55 -18.14 34.27
N LEU A 12 -21.36 -18.49 34.74
CA LEU A 12 -20.11 -17.99 34.11
C LEU A 12 -19.97 -18.68 32.74
N ILE A 13 -20.29 -17.96 31.68
CA ILE A 13 -19.93 -18.36 30.31
C ILE A 13 -18.44 -18.20 30.18
N LEU A 14 -17.68 -19.28 30.29
CA LEU A 14 -16.29 -19.33 29.86
C LEU A 14 -16.27 -19.15 28.34
N VAL A 15 -15.96 -17.95 27.87
CA VAL A 15 -15.54 -17.71 26.50
C VAL A 15 -14.19 -18.40 26.33
N PRO A 16 -14.04 -19.39 25.44
CA PRO A 16 -12.72 -19.98 25.22
C PRO A 16 -11.79 -18.88 24.70
N LEU A 17 -10.69 -18.63 25.40
CA LEU A 17 -9.57 -17.86 24.87
C LEU A 17 -9.13 -18.59 23.59
N ALA A 18 -9.40 -18.00 22.44
CA ALA A 18 -8.83 -18.47 21.20
C ALA A 18 -7.30 -18.50 21.39
N ALA A 19 -6.70 -19.67 21.21
CA ALA A 19 -5.27 -19.82 21.27
C ALA A 19 -4.66 -18.86 20.24
N SER A 20 -4.00 -17.81 20.71
CA SER A 20 -3.22 -16.90 19.86
C SER A 20 -2.27 -17.76 19.04
N ALA A 21 -2.42 -17.77 17.74
CA ALA A 21 -1.45 -18.39 16.85
C ALA A 21 -0.10 -17.75 17.18
N ARG A 22 0.84 -18.57 17.70
CA ARG A 22 2.17 -18.07 18.08
C ARG A 22 2.84 -17.51 16.81
N ALA A 23 3.12 -16.22 16.81
CA ALA A 23 3.95 -15.60 15.80
C ALA A 23 5.30 -16.38 15.74
N THR A 24 5.70 -16.75 14.52
CA THR A 24 6.91 -17.55 14.32
C THR A 24 8.03 -16.61 13.89
N PRO A 25 9.13 -16.51 14.66
CA PRO A 25 10.30 -15.74 14.25
C PRO A 25 10.80 -16.20 12.89
N VAL A 26 11.15 -15.25 12.03
CA VAL A 26 11.66 -15.52 10.68
C VAL A 26 12.92 -14.71 10.41
N SER A 27 13.92 -15.35 9.81
CA SER A 27 15.06 -14.64 9.26
C SER A 27 14.69 -14.07 7.88
N LEU A 28 15.01 -12.81 7.61
CA LEU A 28 14.82 -12.21 6.29
C LEU A 28 15.48 -13.01 5.16
N ARG A 29 16.55 -13.76 5.47
CA ARG A 29 17.23 -14.67 4.52
C ARG A 29 16.40 -15.86 4.09
N GLU A 30 15.38 -16.22 4.86
CA GLU A 30 14.48 -17.34 4.57
C GLU A 30 13.30 -16.90 3.70
N ILE A 31 13.06 -15.59 3.56
CA ILE A 31 12.03 -15.05 2.69
C ILE A 31 12.52 -15.15 1.23
N ARG A 32 11.82 -15.94 0.42
CA ARG A 32 12.10 -16.17 -1.01
C ARG A 32 10.97 -15.68 -1.90
N GLN A 33 9.85 -15.33 -1.30
CA GLN A 33 8.63 -14.89 -1.99
C GLN A 33 8.74 -13.41 -2.35
N GLY A 34 8.07 -13.01 -3.44
CA GLY A 34 7.87 -11.62 -3.77
C GLY A 34 7.04 -10.91 -2.70
N LEU A 35 7.49 -9.71 -2.30
CA LEU A 35 6.81 -8.83 -1.37
C LEU A 35 6.21 -7.66 -2.15
N PHE A 36 4.90 -7.41 -1.96
CA PHE A 36 4.16 -6.46 -2.78
C PHE A 36 3.71 -5.21 -2.02
N GLY A 37 3.64 -5.27 -0.70
CA GLY A 37 3.21 -4.15 0.14
C GLY A 37 3.97 -4.09 1.45
N THR A 38 4.14 -2.88 1.96
CA THR A 38 4.73 -2.60 3.27
C THR A 38 4.12 -1.35 3.89
N CYS A 39 4.07 -1.30 5.22
CA CYS A 39 3.69 -0.10 5.97
C CYS A 39 4.37 -0.04 7.32
N PHE A 40 4.53 1.17 7.86
CA PHE A 40 4.87 1.42 9.25
C PHE A 40 3.76 2.24 9.91
N ALA A 41 3.15 1.69 10.94
CA ALA A 41 2.14 2.38 11.75
C ALA A 41 2.78 3.26 12.82
N THR A 42 3.90 2.82 13.37
CA THR A 42 4.73 3.54 14.35
C THR A 42 6.20 3.46 13.94
N GLU A 43 7.12 4.03 14.71
CA GLU A 43 8.56 3.85 14.50
C GLU A 43 9.01 2.39 14.70
N ARG A 44 8.20 1.59 15.38
CA ARG A 44 8.52 0.22 15.76
C ARG A 44 7.69 -0.82 15.04
N ASP A 45 6.39 -0.53 14.87
CA ASP A 45 5.43 -1.50 14.35
C ASP A 45 5.22 -1.31 12.85
N GLY A 46 5.47 -2.38 12.10
CA GLY A 46 5.36 -2.40 10.65
C GLY A 46 5.07 -3.79 10.11
N TRP A 47 4.61 -3.84 8.87
CA TRP A 47 4.26 -5.09 8.19
C TRP A 47 4.81 -5.13 6.77
N MET A 48 5.02 -6.35 6.28
CA MET A 48 5.25 -6.67 4.88
C MET A 48 4.31 -7.78 4.46
N VAL A 49 3.77 -7.70 3.24
CA VAL A 49 2.87 -8.70 2.67
C VAL A 49 3.28 -9.10 1.25
N GLY A 50 2.89 -10.31 0.82
CA GLY A 50 3.31 -10.77 -0.50
C GLY A 50 2.68 -12.08 -0.96
N GLU A 51 3.43 -12.80 -1.78
CA GLU A 51 3.04 -14.07 -2.36
C GLU A 51 2.67 -15.13 -1.31
N LEU A 52 1.86 -16.09 -1.72
CA LEU A 52 1.45 -17.24 -0.91
C LEU A 52 0.79 -16.86 0.42
N GLY A 53 0.11 -15.69 0.48
CA GLY A 53 -0.56 -15.22 1.70
C GLY A 53 0.42 -14.85 2.82
N ARG A 54 1.67 -14.49 2.48
CA ARG A 54 2.67 -14.15 3.47
C ARG A 54 2.38 -12.81 4.12
N ILE A 55 2.49 -12.80 5.45
CA ILE A 55 2.42 -11.60 6.29
C ILE A 55 3.58 -11.69 7.26
N PHE A 56 4.37 -10.61 7.33
CA PHE A 56 5.47 -10.47 8.28
C PHE A 56 5.24 -9.20 9.10
N HIS A 57 5.44 -9.28 10.41
CA HIS A 57 5.30 -8.17 11.35
C HIS A 57 6.61 -7.93 12.07
N THR A 58 6.91 -6.67 12.32
CA THR A 58 7.98 -6.21 13.21
C THR A 58 7.39 -5.35 14.33
N ALA A 59 7.95 -5.46 15.54
CA ALA A 59 7.63 -4.62 16.69
C ALA A 59 8.88 -3.87 17.22
N ASP A 60 9.96 -3.85 16.43
CA ASP A 60 11.25 -3.23 16.80
C ASP A 60 11.87 -2.39 15.67
N GLY A 61 11.05 -1.96 14.71
CA GLY A 61 11.47 -1.11 13.60
C GLY A 61 12.19 -1.89 12.49
N GLY A 62 11.91 -3.20 12.37
CA GLY A 62 12.44 -4.06 11.31
C GLY A 62 13.77 -4.73 11.64
N GLU A 63 14.18 -4.76 12.93
CA GLU A 63 15.35 -5.52 13.38
C GLU A 63 15.03 -7.02 13.38
N THR A 64 13.85 -7.39 13.91
CA THR A 64 13.33 -8.75 13.89
C THR A 64 11.95 -8.83 13.25
N TRP A 65 11.63 -10.00 12.70
CA TRP A 65 10.39 -10.23 12.00
C TRP A 65 9.73 -11.51 12.48
N GLU A 66 8.41 -11.48 12.56
CA GLU A 66 7.58 -12.62 12.88
C GLU A 66 6.58 -12.88 11.75
N ARG A 67 6.41 -14.15 11.42
CA ARG A 67 5.41 -14.54 10.44
C ARG A 67 4.03 -14.66 11.10
N GLN A 68 3.05 -14.00 10.48
CA GLN A 68 1.63 -14.10 10.80
C GLN A 68 0.89 -14.90 9.74
N ASP A 69 -0.31 -15.40 10.04
CA ASP A 69 -1.11 -16.24 9.15
C ASP A 69 -2.58 -15.80 9.14
N ALA A 70 -3.11 -15.54 7.95
CA ALA A 70 -4.53 -15.24 7.72
C ALA A 70 -5.32 -16.47 7.25
N GLY A 71 -4.72 -17.67 7.24
CA GLY A 71 -5.39 -18.91 6.83
C GLY A 71 -5.58 -19.06 5.31
N THR A 72 -4.90 -18.27 4.50
CA THR A 72 -4.99 -18.31 3.03
C THR A 72 -3.60 -18.34 2.37
N LYS A 73 -3.55 -18.88 1.15
CA LYS A 73 -2.36 -18.82 0.27
C LYS A 73 -2.53 -17.83 -0.88
N ARG A 74 -3.68 -17.15 -0.97
CA ARG A 74 -3.88 -16.12 -1.99
C ARG A 74 -2.91 -14.96 -1.75
N PRO A 75 -2.25 -14.43 -2.80
CA PRO A 75 -1.31 -13.33 -2.65
C PRO A 75 -1.99 -12.06 -2.10
N PHE A 76 -1.32 -11.40 -1.16
CA PHE A 76 -1.65 -10.06 -0.72
C PHE A 76 -0.84 -9.04 -1.51
N LEU A 77 -1.50 -8.03 -2.05
CA LEU A 77 -0.92 -7.02 -2.94
C LEU A 77 -0.77 -5.65 -2.27
N ALA A 78 -1.57 -5.40 -1.23
CA ALA A 78 -1.60 -4.14 -0.50
C ALA A 78 -1.75 -4.35 1.00
N ILE A 79 -1.26 -3.39 1.76
CA ILE A 79 -1.43 -3.30 3.20
C ILE A 79 -1.61 -1.85 3.63
N ALA A 80 -2.54 -1.61 4.55
CA ALA A 80 -2.74 -0.33 5.23
C ALA A 80 -2.67 -0.56 6.74
N CYS A 81 -1.84 0.18 7.46
CA CYS A 81 -1.74 0.13 8.91
C CYS A 81 -1.96 1.51 9.52
N LEU A 82 -2.79 1.60 10.57
CA LEU A 82 -3.10 2.84 11.26
C LEU A 82 -2.32 2.98 12.57
N ASP A 83 -2.20 1.90 13.31
CA ASP A 83 -1.46 1.86 14.57
C ASP A 83 -0.88 0.45 14.79
N ALA A 84 -0.22 0.21 15.92
CA ALA A 84 0.39 -1.07 16.26
C ALA A 84 -0.60 -2.25 16.34
N ARG A 85 -1.91 -2.01 16.32
CA ARG A 85 -2.96 -3.02 16.48
C ARG A 85 -3.86 -3.17 15.26
N ILE A 86 -4.08 -2.08 14.53
CA ILE A 86 -5.10 -1.99 13.47
C ILE A 86 -4.42 -1.93 12.10
N ALA A 87 -4.67 -2.95 11.29
CA ALA A 87 -4.21 -3.03 9.91
C ALA A 87 -5.19 -3.83 9.04
N TRP A 88 -5.14 -3.57 7.72
CA TRP A 88 -5.88 -4.31 6.69
C TRP A 88 -4.95 -4.69 5.56
N ILE A 89 -5.19 -5.84 4.98
CA ILE A 89 -4.48 -6.36 3.81
C ILE A 89 -5.48 -6.70 2.72
N ALA A 90 -5.12 -6.43 1.48
CA ALA A 90 -5.94 -6.73 0.31
C ALA A 90 -5.12 -7.47 -0.76
N GLY A 91 -5.80 -8.16 -1.67
CA GLY A 91 -5.07 -8.92 -2.68
C GLY A 91 -5.91 -9.48 -3.82
N LYS A 92 -5.44 -10.58 -4.37
CA LYS A 92 -6.08 -11.23 -5.52
C LYS A 92 -7.47 -11.72 -5.16
N GLU A 93 -8.37 -11.73 -6.16
CA GLU A 93 -9.74 -12.22 -6.05
C GLU A 93 -10.59 -11.48 -5.00
N GLY A 94 -10.33 -10.18 -4.81
CA GLY A 94 -11.11 -9.30 -3.95
C GLY A 94 -10.98 -9.58 -2.45
N ILE A 95 -9.97 -10.37 -2.04
CA ILE A 95 -9.77 -10.64 -0.62
C ILE A 95 -9.36 -9.38 0.14
N VAL A 96 -9.97 -9.20 1.30
CA VAL A 96 -9.54 -8.25 2.32
C VAL A 96 -9.56 -8.94 3.67
N TYR A 97 -8.53 -8.73 4.47
CA TYR A 97 -8.45 -9.18 5.85
C TYR A 97 -8.12 -8.00 6.75
N GLY A 98 -8.72 -7.96 7.93
CA GLY A 98 -8.44 -6.94 8.95
C GLY A 98 -7.95 -7.56 10.26
N THR A 99 -7.09 -6.84 10.98
CA THR A 99 -6.70 -7.13 12.35
C THR A 99 -6.98 -5.94 13.25
N THR A 100 -7.26 -6.22 14.53
CA THR A 100 -7.40 -5.22 15.62
C THR A 100 -6.55 -5.59 16.82
N ASP A 101 -5.70 -6.59 16.68
CA ASP A 101 -4.85 -7.14 17.74
C ASP A 101 -3.37 -7.29 17.33
N GLY A 102 -2.91 -6.47 16.35
CA GLY A 102 -1.54 -6.47 15.87
C GLY A 102 -1.19 -7.68 15.00
N GLY A 103 -2.21 -8.29 14.40
CA GLY A 103 -2.06 -9.47 13.53
C GLY A 103 -1.97 -10.79 14.28
N ALA A 104 -2.28 -10.80 15.60
CA ALA A 104 -2.47 -12.06 16.33
C ALA A 104 -3.64 -12.85 15.72
N THR A 105 -4.65 -12.16 15.21
CA THR A 105 -5.72 -12.74 14.38
C THR A 105 -6.00 -11.85 13.17
N TRP A 106 -6.19 -12.48 12.00
CA TRP A 106 -6.64 -11.84 10.77
C TRP A 106 -8.02 -12.36 10.41
N ARG A 107 -8.98 -11.48 10.15
CA ARG A 107 -10.36 -11.84 9.82
C ARG A 107 -10.70 -11.42 8.42
N GLU A 108 -11.19 -12.35 7.60
CA GLU A 108 -11.65 -12.05 6.26
C GLU A 108 -12.87 -11.14 6.29
N ALA A 109 -12.82 -10.06 5.53
CA ALA A 109 -13.94 -9.18 5.25
C ALA A 109 -14.53 -9.53 3.88
N LYS A 110 -15.86 -9.65 3.80
CA LYS A 110 -16.54 -9.88 2.53
C LYS A 110 -16.72 -8.56 1.79
N THR A 111 -15.94 -8.35 0.74
CA THR A 111 -16.02 -7.12 -0.06
C THR A 111 -17.18 -7.11 -1.05
N GLY A 112 -17.68 -8.27 -1.46
CA GLY A 112 -18.64 -8.40 -2.57
C GLY A 112 -17.98 -8.33 -3.96
N SER A 113 -16.67 -8.09 -4.04
CA SER A 113 -15.90 -8.09 -5.29
C SER A 113 -15.08 -9.39 -5.41
N SER A 114 -14.92 -9.89 -6.65
CA SER A 114 -13.97 -10.93 -7.02
C SER A 114 -12.77 -10.37 -7.79
N ARG A 115 -12.68 -9.04 -7.94
CA ARG A 115 -11.64 -8.35 -8.68
C ARG A 115 -10.38 -8.21 -7.83
N HIS A 116 -9.20 -8.21 -8.47
CA HIS A 116 -7.95 -7.99 -7.76
C HIS A 116 -7.91 -6.58 -7.17
N LEU A 117 -7.43 -6.45 -5.94
CA LEU A 117 -7.23 -5.16 -5.27
C LEU A 117 -5.74 -4.90 -5.18
N PHE A 118 -5.28 -3.85 -5.85
CA PHE A 118 -3.87 -3.48 -5.96
C PHE A 118 -3.44 -2.48 -4.89
N SER A 119 -4.39 -1.70 -4.37
CA SER A 119 -4.16 -0.69 -3.34
C SER A 119 -5.25 -0.71 -2.30
N LEU A 120 -4.89 -0.37 -1.07
CA LEU A 120 -5.79 -0.23 0.06
C LEU A 120 -5.24 0.85 0.98
N GLN A 121 -6.08 1.82 1.34
CA GLN A 121 -5.75 2.82 2.35
C GLN A 121 -6.91 3.07 3.31
N PHE A 122 -6.57 3.35 4.56
CA PHE A 122 -7.49 3.80 5.59
C PHE A 122 -7.03 5.15 6.13
N ILE A 123 -7.94 6.12 6.20
CA ILE A 123 -7.68 7.44 6.76
C ILE A 123 -8.09 7.53 8.23
N THR A 124 -9.06 6.71 8.64
CA THR A 124 -9.49 6.53 10.02
C THR A 124 -9.70 5.04 10.29
N PRO A 125 -9.85 4.60 11.56
CA PRO A 125 -10.24 3.22 11.86
C PRO A 125 -11.56 2.79 11.24
N ALA A 126 -12.42 3.72 10.82
CA ALA A 126 -13.71 3.44 10.20
C ALA A 126 -13.69 3.53 8.68
N ARG A 127 -13.00 4.54 8.12
CA ARG A 127 -13.06 4.87 6.69
C ARG A 127 -11.84 4.41 5.94
N GLY A 128 -12.07 3.68 4.84
CA GLY A 128 -11.02 3.22 3.93
C GLY A 128 -11.52 2.92 2.52
N HIS A 129 -10.59 2.99 1.56
CA HIS A 129 -10.83 2.65 0.16
C HIS A 129 -9.80 1.65 -0.34
N GLY A 130 -10.22 0.84 -1.32
CA GLY A 130 -9.35 -0.01 -2.13
C GLY A 130 -9.60 0.21 -3.60
N ALA A 131 -8.55 0.07 -4.42
CA ALA A 131 -8.59 0.18 -5.87
C ALA A 131 -8.03 -1.10 -6.51
N GLY A 132 -8.53 -1.44 -7.70
CA GLY A 132 -8.15 -2.68 -8.34
C GLY A 132 -8.41 -2.72 -9.84
N ASP A 133 -8.44 -3.94 -10.37
CA ASP A 133 -8.63 -4.19 -11.78
C ASP A 133 -10.03 -3.79 -12.25
N PHE A 134 -10.14 -3.50 -13.54
CA PHE A 134 -11.40 -3.15 -14.22
C PHE A 134 -12.17 -2.00 -13.54
N GLY A 135 -11.49 -0.92 -13.19
CA GLY A 135 -12.09 0.26 -12.56
C GLY A 135 -12.67 0.01 -11.17
N THR A 136 -12.35 -1.13 -10.55
CA THR A 136 -12.94 -1.51 -9.27
C THR A 136 -12.46 -0.60 -8.16
N MET A 137 -13.43 -0.03 -7.44
CA MET A 137 -13.25 0.66 -6.18
C MET A 137 -14.08 -0.03 -5.10
N ILE A 138 -13.52 -0.18 -3.92
CA ILE A 138 -14.27 -0.60 -2.73
C ILE A 138 -14.12 0.46 -1.64
N HIS A 139 -15.17 0.70 -0.86
CA HIS A 139 -15.06 1.58 0.31
C HIS A 139 -15.81 1.02 1.52
N THR A 140 -15.37 1.44 2.70
CA THR A 140 -15.98 1.13 3.98
C THR A 140 -16.07 2.37 4.85
N GLU A 141 -17.15 2.48 5.66
CA GLU A 141 -17.35 3.52 6.68
C GLU A 141 -17.44 2.94 8.11
N ASP A 142 -17.22 1.63 8.25
CA ASP A 142 -17.40 0.91 9.52
C ASP A 142 -16.17 0.03 9.90
N GLY A 143 -15.00 0.37 9.35
CA GLY A 143 -13.75 -0.33 9.64
C GLY A 143 -13.64 -1.69 8.96
N GLY A 144 -14.21 -1.81 7.78
CA GLY A 144 -14.14 -3.03 6.99
C GLY A 144 -15.11 -4.12 7.39
N ARG A 145 -16.12 -3.83 8.22
CA ARG A 145 -17.20 -4.78 8.53
C ARG A 145 -18.12 -4.98 7.34
N THR A 146 -18.42 -3.87 6.66
CA THR A 146 -19.15 -3.86 5.39
C THR A 146 -18.39 -3.07 4.35
N TRP A 147 -18.51 -3.48 3.09
CA TRP A 147 -17.88 -2.85 1.95
C TRP A 147 -18.92 -2.57 0.86
N THR A 148 -18.81 -1.41 0.25
CA THR A 148 -19.53 -1.07 -0.97
C THR A 148 -18.57 -1.17 -2.14
N VAL A 149 -19.02 -1.83 -3.23
CA VAL A 149 -18.28 -1.93 -4.48
C VAL A 149 -18.82 -0.89 -5.43
N ALA A 150 -17.93 -0.07 -5.95
CA ALA A 150 -18.19 0.87 -7.03
C ALA A 150 -17.23 0.59 -8.19
N ARG A 151 -17.54 1.13 -9.35
CA ARG A 151 -16.60 1.24 -10.48
C ARG A 151 -16.40 2.72 -10.76
N VAL A 152 -15.16 3.10 -11.02
CA VAL A 152 -14.90 4.41 -11.64
C VAL A 152 -15.63 4.34 -13.00
N GLY A 153 -16.55 5.25 -13.19
CA GLY A 153 -17.58 5.14 -14.23
C GLY A 153 -17.07 5.44 -15.65
N PRO A 154 -18.01 5.45 -16.63
CA PRO A 154 -17.74 5.77 -18.04
C PRO A 154 -17.28 7.23 -18.24
N GLU A 155 -17.11 7.97 -17.18
CA GLU A 155 -16.67 9.37 -17.16
C GLU A 155 -15.14 9.50 -17.36
N VAL A 156 -14.39 8.38 -17.38
CA VAL A 156 -12.96 8.40 -17.68
C VAL A 156 -12.79 8.66 -19.18
N GLU A 157 -12.28 9.83 -19.52
CA GLU A 157 -11.86 10.14 -20.87
C GLU A 157 -10.55 9.41 -21.16
N LEU A 158 -10.60 8.44 -22.07
CA LEU A 158 -9.41 7.74 -22.52
C LEU A 158 -8.75 8.46 -23.69
N PRO A 159 -7.40 8.43 -23.80
CA PRO A 159 -6.71 8.94 -24.97
C PRO A 159 -7.07 8.10 -26.22
N ALA A 160 -6.93 8.70 -27.39
CA ALA A 160 -7.25 8.04 -28.66
C ALA A 160 -6.48 6.72 -28.85
N SER A 161 -5.24 6.65 -28.37
CA SER A 161 -4.39 5.45 -28.37
C SER A 161 -5.02 4.27 -27.61
N ALA A 162 -5.76 4.53 -26.53
CA ALA A 162 -6.45 3.50 -25.77
C ALA A 162 -7.77 3.09 -26.43
N LEU A 163 -8.51 4.02 -27.01
CA LEU A 163 -9.77 3.73 -27.71
C LEU A 163 -9.57 2.78 -28.90
N ASP A 164 -8.44 2.90 -29.60
CA ASP A 164 -8.07 2.00 -30.71
C ASP A 164 -7.82 0.54 -30.25
N THR A 165 -7.59 0.30 -28.95
CA THR A 165 -7.43 -1.05 -28.39
C THR A 165 -8.74 -1.73 -28.03
N GLY A 166 -9.87 -0.99 -28.05
CA GLY A 166 -11.19 -1.48 -27.69
C GLY A 166 -11.40 -1.62 -26.17
N VAL A 167 -10.59 -0.96 -25.36
CA VAL A 167 -10.77 -0.90 -23.89
C VAL A 167 -11.99 -0.04 -23.58
N ASP A 168 -12.90 -0.55 -22.74
CA ASP A 168 -13.99 0.23 -22.17
C ASP A 168 -13.41 1.21 -21.13
N PRO A 169 -13.76 2.52 -21.17
CA PRO A 169 -13.31 3.48 -20.17
C PRO A 169 -13.51 3.04 -18.71
N GLY A 170 -14.57 2.30 -18.44
CA GLY A 170 -14.82 1.72 -17.11
C GLY A 170 -13.95 0.50 -16.76
N ASP A 171 -13.14 -0.03 -17.68
CA ASP A 171 -12.30 -1.22 -17.47
C ASP A 171 -10.82 -0.91 -17.20
N VAL A 172 -10.48 0.36 -16.99
CA VAL A 172 -9.10 0.79 -16.65
C VAL A 172 -8.67 0.21 -15.32
N ASN A 173 -7.47 -0.38 -15.25
CA ASN A 173 -6.93 -0.83 -13.99
C ASN A 173 -6.47 0.37 -13.13
N LEU A 174 -6.85 0.37 -11.85
CA LEU A 174 -6.50 1.39 -10.86
C LEU A 174 -5.48 0.82 -9.89
N TYR A 175 -4.27 1.41 -9.83
CA TYR A 175 -3.13 0.79 -9.16
C TYR A 175 -2.83 1.34 -7.78
N ALA A 176 -3.10 2.62 -7.52
CA ALA A 176 -2.78 3.24 -6.24
C ALA A 176 -3.81 4.27 -5.80
N ILE A 177 -3.95 4.39 -4.48
CA ILE A 177 -4.78 5.39 -3.80
C ILE A 177 -3.88 6.19 -2.85
N SER A 178 -4.12 7.50 -2.75
CA SER A 178 -3.49 8.36 -1.74
C SER A 178 -4.52 9.29 -1.11
N TYR A 179 -4.57 9.29 0.22
CA TYR A 179 -5.24 10.31 1.01
C TYR A 179 -4.25 11.39 1.44
N ALA A 180 -4.63 12.66 1.32
CA ALA A 180 -3.93 13.76 1.98
C ALA A 180 -4.53 14.08 3.34
N ASP A 181 -5.85 14.00 3.43
CA ASP A 181 -6.68 14.22 4.60
C ASP A 181 -8.03 13.48 4.43
N PRO A 182 -9.00 13.61 5.38
CA PRO A 182 -10.28 12.87 5.27
C PRO A 182 -11.14 13.19 4.07
N ASP A 183 -10.95 14.36 3.43
CA ASP A 183 -11.79 14.81 2.32
C ASP A 183 -11.12 14.62 0.97
N HIS A 184 -9.77 14.70 0.89
CA HIS A 184 -9.03 14.68 -0.35
C HIS A 184 -8.38 13.32 -0.63
N VAL A 185 -8.77 12.70 -1.77
CA VAL A 185 -8.31 11.37 -2.21
C VAL A 185 -7.95 11.41 -3.68
N TRP A 186 -6.85 10.75 -4.05
CA TRP A 186 -6.46 10.52 -5.45
C TRP A 186 -6.29 9.05 -5.74
N VAL A 187 -6.66 8.68 -6.96
CA VAL A 187 -6.50 7.32 -7.49
C VAL A 187 -5.86 7.43 -8.87
N VAL A 188 -4.88 6.55 -9.14
CA VAL A 188 -4.18 6.54 -10.43
C VAL A 188 -4.21 5.16 -11.07
N GLY A 189 -4.10 5.15 -12.41
CA GLY A 189 -4.24 3.92 -13.18
C GLY A 189 -3.64 3.97 -14.58
N GLU A 190 -4.16 3.11 -15.46
CA GLU A 190 -3.75 2.99 -16.86
C GLU A 190 -4.09 4.25 -17.65
N PHE A 191 -3.40 4.41 -18.77
CA PHE A 191 -3.62 5.50 -19.75
C PHE A 191 -3.58 6.90 -19.16
N GLY A 192 -2.69 7.15 -18.18
CA GLY A 192 -2.59 8.45 -17.52
C GLY A 192 -3.78 8.79 -16.63
N THR A 193 -4.60 7.83 -16.28
CA THR A 193 -5.80 8.06 -15.45
C THR A 193 -5.39 8.60 -14.09
N ILE A 194 -5.91 9.78 -13.75
CA ILE A 194 -5.84 10.39 -12.42
C ILE A 194 -7.27 10.81 -12.04
N MET A 195 -7.79 10.25 -10.97
CA MET A 195 -9.09 10.61 -10.41
C MET A 195 -8.88 11.28 -9.05
N ALA A 196 -9.60 12.34 -8.76
CA ALA A 196 -9.56 13.05 -7.50
C ALA A 196 -10.94 13.16 -6.88
N SER A 197 -10.98 13.21 -5.56
CA SER A 197 -12.18 13.44 -4.75
C SER A 197 -11.90 14.51 -3.70
N ASP A 198 -12.88 15.40 -3.49
CA ASP A 198 -12.88 16.45 -2.47
C ASP A 198 -13.97 16.20 -1.39
N ASP A 199 -14.58 15.02 -1.39
CA ASP A 199 -15.66 14.61 -0.49
C ASP A 199 -15.39 13.27 0.22
N GLY A 200 -14.11 12.92 0.34
CA GLY A 200 -13.65 11.71 1.04
C GLY A 200 -13.87 10.42 0.25
N GLY A 201 -13.95 10.53 -1.08
CA GLY A 201 -14.09 9.39 -1.99
C GLY A 201 -15.53 8.98 -2.26
N GLN A 202 -16.52 9.84 -1.97
CA GLN A 202 -17.91 9.60 -2.32
C GLN A 202 -18.14 9.85 -3.82
N THR A 203 -17.53 10.91 -4.35
CA THR A 203 -17.51 11.19 -5.79
C THR A 203 -16.08 11.43 -6.27
N PHE A 204 -15.81 11.08 -7.53
CA PHE A 204 -14.51 11.28 -8.16
C PHE A 204 -14.69 12.06 -9.47
N HIS A 205 -13.74 12.94 -9.77
CA HIS A 205 -13.61 13.64 -11.03
C HIS A 205 -12.23 13.36 -11.64
N GLN A 206 -12.15 13.32 -12.97
CA GLN A 206 -10.88 13.09 -13.65
C GLN A 206 -10.04 14.37 -13.70
N GLN A 207 -8.73 14.22 -13.44
CA GLN A 207 -7.73 15.26 -13.65
C GLN A 207 -6.92 14.97 -14.91
N HIS A 208 -6.44 16.02 -15.58
CA HIS A 208 -5.66 15.89 -16.80
C HIS A 208 -4.20 15.56 -16.50
N ALA A 209 -3.74 14.38 -16.91
CA ALA A 209 -2.32 14.03 -16.91
C ALA A 209 -1.67 14.49 -18.22
N PRO A 210 -0.44 15.06 -18.19
CA PRO A 210 0.30 15.42 -19.39
C PRO A 210 0.94 14.21 -20.11
N VAL A 211 0.55 12.99 -19.74
CA VAL A 211 1.06 11.72 -20.26
C VAL A 211 -0.08 10.71 -20.41
N GLU A 212 0.09 9.77 -21.35
CA GLU A 212 -0.81 8.62 -21.53
C GLU A 212 -0.25 7.32 -20.90
N SER A 213 0.90 7.40 -20.25
CA SER A 213 1.57 6.26 -19.62
C SER A 213 0.81 5.76 -18.40
N THR A 214 0.84 4.45 -18.16
CA THR A 214 0.30 3.86 -16.92
C THR A 214 1.00 4.42 -15.69
N LEU A 215 0.21 4.88 -14.72
CA LEU A 215 0.64 5.39 -13.42
C LEU A 215 0.42 4.31 -12.36
N PHE A 216 1.47 3.92 -11.64
CA PHE A 216 1.43 2.82 -10.67
C PHE A 216 1.39 3.26 -9.22
N GLY A 217 1.98 4.41 -8.90
CA GLY A 217 2.08 4.93 -7.54
C GLY A 217 1.63 6.37 -7.45
N VAL A 218 0.97 6.73 -6.35
CA VAL A 218 0.57 8.12 -6.05
C VAL A 218 0.75 8.39 -4.57
N HIS A 219 1.27 9.57 -4.23
CA HIS A 219 1.43 10.02 -2.86
C HIS A 219 1.19 11.52 -2.74
N PHE A 220 0.31 11.89 -1.82
CA PHE A 220 0.05 13.27 -1.44
C PHE A 220 0.50 13.51 0.01
N VAL A 221 1.20 14.62 0.23
CA VAL A 221 1.62 15.04 1.58
C VAL A 221 0.65 16.02 2.22
N ASP A 222 -0.15 16.68 1.40
CA ASP A 222 -1.27 17.57 1.77
C ASP A 222 -2.23 17.71 0.57
N ALA A 223 -3.33 18.43 0.72
CA ALA A 223 -4.33 18.62 -0.33
C ALA A 223 -3.81 19.34 -1.60
N ARG A 224 -2.59 19.84 -1.60
CA ARG A 224 -2.01 20.58 -2.72
C ARG A 224 -0.83 19.87 -3.38
N ARG A 225 0.05 19.24 -2.58
CA ARG A 225 1.32 18.71 -3.05
C ARG A 225 1.27 17.20 -3.14
N GLY A 226 1.51 16.68 -4.34
CA GLY A 226 1.52 15.26 -4.62
C GLY A 226 2.42 14.86 -5.78
N TRP A 227 2.70 13.57 -5.85
CA TRP A 227 3.48 12.92 -6.90
C TRP A 227 2.76 11.68 -7.39
N THR A 228 2.89 11.40 -8.68
CA THR A 228 2.54 10.10 -9.25
C THR A 228 3.66 9.61 -10.14
N VAL A 229 3.86 8.29 -10.17
CA VAL A 229 4.96 7.66 -10.89
C VAL A 229 4.45 6.49 -11.73
N GLY A 230 5.13 6.20 -12.84
CA GLY A 230 4.64 5.20 -13.78
C GLY A 230 5.68 4.61 -14.72
N ILE A 231 5.19 4.08 -15.84
CA ILE A 231 6.00 3.49 -16.92
C ILE A 231 6.90 4.55 -17.57
N ASP A 232 8.01 4.11 -18.16
CA ASP A 232 8.94 4.91 -18.95
C ASP A 232 9.62 6.05 -18.21
N GLY A 233 9.75 5.94 -16.89
CA GLY A 233 10.39 6.93 -16.05
C GLY A 233 9.51 8.13 -15.74
N VAL A 234 8.20 8.01 -15.90
CA VAL A 234 7.26 9.09 -15.58
C VAL A 234 7.29 9.40 -14.09
N ILE A 235 7.54 10.68 -13.78
CA ILE A 235 7.38 11.28 -12.46
C ILE A 235 6.59 12.57 -12.67
N LEU A 236 5.34 12.61 -12.25
CA LEU A 236 4.53 13.82 -12.27
C LEU A 236 4.46 14.42 -10.86
N ARG A 237 4.44 15.74 -10.79
CA ARG A 237 4.28 16.50 -9.55
C ARG A 237 3.18 17.54 -9.71
N THR A 238 2.43 17.75 -8.64
CA THR A 238 1.48 18.86 -8.50
C THR A 238 1.77 19.69 -7.25
N GLU A 239 1.41 20.98 -7.29
CA GLU A 239 1.44 21.92 -6.17
C GLU A 239 0.07 22.60 -5.94
N ASP A 240 -0.94 22.18 -6.70
CA ASP A 240 -2.29 22.76 -6.70
C ASP A 240 -3.41 21.71 -6.57
N GLY A 241 -3.09 20.53 -6.00
CA GLY A 241 -4.06 19.46 -5.80
C GLY A 241 -4.39 18.67 -7.07
N GLY A 242 -3.54 18.80 -8.11
CA GLY A 242 -3.72 18.13 -9.39
C GLY A 242 -4.54 18.93 -10.40
N ALA A 243 -4.84 20.21 -10.13
CA ALA A 243 -5.35 21.11 -11.17
C ALA A 243 -4.35 21.23 -12.33
N THR A 244 -3.05 21.17 -12.00
CA THR A 244 -1.95 21.00 -12.97
C THR A 244 -0.96 19.94 -12.50
N TRP A 245 -0.55 19.09 -13.45
CA TRP A 245 0.51 18.10 -13.27
C TRP A 245 1.70 18.44 -14.18
N THR A 246 2.91 18.46 -13.61
CA THR A 246 4.15 18.74 -14.33
C THR A 246 5.06 17.51 -14.32
N ASN A 247 5.65 17.20 -15.48
CA ASN A 247 6.61 16.12 -15.59
C ASN A 247 7.96 16.57 -15.01
N GLN A 248 8.47 15.79 -14.03
CA GLN A 248 9.82 15.97 -13.48
C GLN A 248 10.82 15.11 -14.24
N PRO A 249 12.06 15.59 -14.49
CA PRO A 249 13.08 14.78 -15.13
C PRO A 249 13.48 13.60 -14.23
N ALA A 250 13.38 12.38 -14.76
CA ALA A 250 13.90 11.19 -14.09
C ALA A 250 15.43 11.09 -14.33
N PRO A 251 16.22 10.74 -13.29
CA PRO A 251 17.67 10.57 -13.44
C PRO A 251 18.04 9.30 -14.23
N VAL A 252 17.08 8.47 -14.60
CA VAL A 252 17.23 7.25 -15.38
C VAL A 252 16.12 7.14 -16.42
N ALA A 253 16.49 6.79 -17.66
CA ALA A 253 15.53 6.56 -18.73
C ALA A 253 15.03 5.12 -18.75
N GLN A 254 13.83 4.92 -19.35
CA GLN A 254 13.27 3.59 -19.65
C GLN A 254 13.16 2.66 -18.43
N ARG A 255 12.81 3.22 -17.27
CA ARG A 255 12.48 2.48 -16.05
C ARG A 255 11.00 2.63 -15.73
N SER A 256 10.40 1.58 -15.18
CA SER A 256 9.06 1.68 -14.62
C SER A 256 9.18 1.90 -13.12
N PHE A 257 8.54 2.96 -12.64
CA PHE A 257 8.44 3.26 -11.22
C PHE A 257 7.11 2.74 -10.69
N TYR A 258 7.15 2.05 -9.57
CA TYR A 258 6.00 1.33 -9.03
C TYR A 258 5.37 2.00 -7.83
N ASP A 259 6.16 2.72 -7.03
CA ASP A 259 5.66 3.36 -5.82
C ASP A 259 6.52 4.58 -5.47
N VAL A 260 5.89 5.54 -4.79
CA VAL A 260 6.49 6.79 -4.36
C VAL A 260 6.00 7.16 -2.96
N VAL A 261 6.91 7.65 -2.12
CA VAL A 261 6.58 8.22 -0.81
C VAL A 261 7.44 9.45 -0.54
N VAL A 262 6.82 10.50 0.00
CA VAL A 262 7.51 11.73 0.45
C VAL A 262 7.07 12.06 1.87
N ARG A 263 8.02 12.35 2.75
CA ARG A 263 7.76 12.79 4.11
C ARG A 263 8.78 13.85 4.52
N GLY A 264 8.31 15.07 4.78
CA GLY A 264 9.19 16.21 5.05
C GLY A 264 10.13 16.47 3.86
N GLN A 265 11.44 16.43 4.09
CA GLN A 265 12.45 16.59 3.04
C GLN A 265 12.84 15.26 2.37
N GLN A 266 12.45 14.15 2.95
CA GLN A 266 12.82 12.81 2.49
C GLN A 266 11.78 12.27 1.50
N GLY A 267 12.25 11.76 0.35
CA GLY A 267 11.41 11.08 -0.64
C GLY A 267 12.10 9.86 -1.23
N TRP A 268 11.29 8.87 -1.63
CA TRP A 268 11.76 7.64 -2.27
C TRP A 268 10.83 7.22 -3.40
N ILE A 269 11.41 6.78 -4.51
CA ILE A 269 10.71 6.11 -5.60
C ILE A 269 11.39 4.76 -5.82
N VAL A 270 10.58 3.71 -6.02
CA VAL A 270 11.07 2.36 -6.28
C VAL A 270 10.49 1.80 -7.58
N GLY A 271 11.21 0.88 -8.23
CA GLY A 271 10.79 0.41 -9.54
C GLY A 271 11.43 -0.90 -10.00
N ASN A 272 11.35 -1.15 -11.30
CA ASN A 272 11.95 -2.30 -11.94
C ASN A 272 13.48 -2.20 -11.97
N SER A 273 14.13 -3.32 -12.34
CA SER A 273 15.58 -3.39 -12.55
C SER A 273 16.40 -2.85 -11.38
N GLY A 274 15.94 -3.12 -10.14
CA GLY A 274 16.60 -2.66 -8.92
C GLY A 274 16.62 -1.14 -8.77
N THR A 275 15.69 -0.42 -9.39
CA THR A 275 15.70 1.05 -9.35
C THR A 275 15.19 1.57 -8.02
N VAL A 276 15.99 2.44 -7.41
CA VAL A 276 15.61 3.26 -6.25
C VAL A 276 16.06 4.70 -6.51
N LEU A 277 15.16 5.65 -6.39
CA LEU A 277 15.49 7.08 -6.41
C LEU A 277 15.27 7.66 -5.02
N ALA A 278 16.13 8.57 -4.63
CA ALA A 278 16.04 9.33 -3.39
C ALA A 278 15.86 10.82 -3.66
N SER A 279 15.15 11.48 -2.75
CA SER A 279 15.04 12.94 -2.66
C SER A 279 15.38 13.38 -1.24
N THR A 280 16.07 14.52 -1.13
CA THR A 280 16.40 15.19 0.14
C THR A 280 15.85 16.61 0.19
N ASP A 281 15.03 16.98 -0.80
CA ASP A 281 14.43 18.31 -0.96
C ASP A 281 12.89 18.26 -1.03
N GLY A 282 12.30 17.21 -0.42
CA GLY A 282 10.86 17.04 -0.37
C GLY A 282 10.24 16.68 -1.71
N GLY A 283 10.95 15.92 -2.56
CA GLY A 283 10.46 15.47 -3.87
C GLY A 283 10.56 16.55 -4.97
N ALA A 284 11.32 17.63 -4.73
CA ALA A 284 11.57 18.64 -5.77
C ALA A 284 12.54 18.13 -6.84
N SER A 285 13.51 17.30 -6.43
CA SER A 285 14.41 16.58 -7.34
C SER A 285 14.69 15.15 -6.87
N TRP A 286 15.15 14.31 -7.79
CA TRP A 286 15.38 12.90 -7.57
C TRP A 286 16.77 12.49 -8.03
N THR A 287 17.46 11.65 -7.26
CA THR A 287 18.78 11.09 -7.58
C THR A 287 18.70 9.56 -7.56
N LEU A 288 19.44 8.91 -8.47
CA LEU A 288 19.53 7.46 -8.50
C LEU A 288 20.44 6.97 -7.37
N GLU A 289 19.92 6.07 -6.55
CA GLU A 289 20.71 5.34 -5.55
C GLU A 289 21.50 4.22 -6.21
N PRO A 290 22.82 4.17 -6.03
CA PRO A 290 23.67 3.14 -6.62
C PRO A 290 23.43 1.80 -5.90
N LEU A 291 22.80 0.85 -6.59
CA LEU A 291 22.62 -0.52 -6.11
C LEU A 291 23.55 -1.49 -6.83
N PRO A 292 23.94 -2.61 -6.19
CA PRO A 292 24.72 -3.65 -6.83
C PRO A 292 24.09 -4.14 -8.12
N ILE A 293 24.89 -4.37 -9.19
CA ILE A 293 24.41 -4.78 -10.52
C ILE A 293 23.58 -6.06 -10.48
N GLN A 294 23.82 -6.95 -9.52
CA GLN A 294 23.06 -8.17 -9.30
C GLN A 294 21.57 -7.91 -9.06
N LEU A 295 21.21 -6.71 -8.60
CA LEU A 295 19.82 -6.32 -8.38
C LEU A 295 19.11 -5.84 -9.65
N ALA A 296 19.81 -5.68 -10.77
CA ALA A 296 19.21 -5.26 -12.04
C ALA A 296 18.18 -6.26 -12.61
N ALA A 297 18.17 -7.51 -12.18
CA ALA A 297 17.16 -8.50 -12.54
C ALA A 297 15.93 -8.48 -11.62
N HIS A 298 15.97 -7.69 -10.56
CA HIS A 298 14.93 -7.66 -9.53
C HIS A 298 14.04 -6.41 -9.66
N TRP A 299 12.84 -6.51 -9.12
CA TRP A 299 11.95 -5.36 -8.94
C TRP A 299 11.80 -5.05 -7.44
N ILE A 300 11.62 -3.75 -7.14
CA ILE A 300 11.26 -3.24 -5.83
C ILE A 300 9.87 -2.63 -5.99
N ARG A 301 8.86 -3.18 -5.28
CA ARG A 301 7.44 -2.97 -5.61
C ARG A 301 6.78 -1.93 -4.73
N ALA A 302 7.15 -1.86 -3.45
CA ALA A 302 6.51 -0.96 -2.50
C ALA A 302 7.54 -0.29 -1.61
N VAL A 303 7.25 0.94 -1.21
CA VAL A 303 8.05 1.75 -0.29
C VAL A 303 7.16 2.45 0.72
N ALA A 304 7.57 2.45 1.99
CA ALA A 304 6.85 3.16 3.04
C ALA A 304 7.81 3.84 4.02
N LEU A 305 7.43 5.02 4.48
CA LEU A 305 8.10 5.76 5.55
C LEU A 305 7.19 5.85 6.78
N GLY A 306 7.71 5.39 7.91
CA GLY A 306 7.06 5.54 9.21
C GLY A 306 7.17 6.96 9.79
N PRO A 307 6.51 7.21 10.94
CA PRO A 307 6.45 8.54 11.56
C PRO A 307 7.83 9.17 11.84
N GLY A 308 8.85 8.38 12.21
CA GLY A 308 10.21 8.82 12.50
C GLY A 308 11.13 8.96 11.28
N GLY A 309 10.60 8.83 10.04
CA GLY A 309 11.40 8.90 8.82
C GLY A 309 12.19 7.62 8.51
N ARG A 310 12.07 6.58 9.34
CA ARG A 310 12.52 5.23 9.00
C ARG A 310 11.50 4.56 8.11
N GLY A 311 11.97 3.70 7.21
CA GLY A 311 11.09 3.03 6.28
C GLY A 311 11.63 1.73 5.76
N LEU A 312 10.83 1.11 4.88
CA LEU A 312 11.22 -0.07 4.12
C LEU A 312 10.90 0.11 2.64
N ALA A 313 11.73 -0.52 1.81
CA ALA A 313 11.38 -0.85 0.45
C ALA A 313 11.46 -2.37 0.29
N VAL A 314 10.46 -2.95 -0.38
CA VAL A 314 10.31 -4.41 -0.51
C VAL A 314 10.10 -4.83 -1.96
N GLY A 315 10.55 -6.04 -2.30
CA GLY A 315 10.50 -6.48 -3.69
C GLY A 315 10.59 -7.99 -3.90
N SER A 316 11.05 -8.36 -5.10
CA SER A 316 11.18 -9.75 -5.54
C SER A 316 12.15 -10.55 -4.67
N GLU A 317 11.92 -11.85 -4.59
CA GLU A 317 12.79 -12.82 -3.91
C GLU A 317 13.13 -12.46 -2.46
N GLY A 318 12.18 -11.81 -1.75
CA GLY A 318 12.38 -11.39 -0.37
C GLY A 318 13.35 -10.24 -0.19
N LEU A 319 13.55 -9.40 -1.22
CA LEU A 319 14.32 -8.17 -1.10
C LEU A 319 13.65 -7.24 -0.08
N VAL A 320 14.42 -6.82 0.91
CA VAL A 320 14.03 -5.83 1.91
C VAL A 320 15.17 -4.85 2.09
N PHE A 321 14.86 -3.57 1.97
CA PHE A 321 15.78 -2.46 2.24
C PHE A 321 15.24 -1.63 3.39
N ARG A 322 16.11 -1.22 4.30
CA ARG A 322 15.85 -0.19 5.30
C ARG A 322 16.18 1.17 4.74
N LEU A 323 15.31 2.12 5.01
CA LEU A 323 15.45 3.54 4.67
C LEU A 323 15.63 4.35 5.96
N GLU A 324 16.70 5.12 6.05
CA GLU A 324 16.98 6.01 7.19
C GLU A 324 17.60 7.31 6.68
N GLY A 325 16.86 8.41 6.75
CA GLY A 325 17.28 9.68 6.13
C GLY A 325 17.52 9.52 4.62
N ALA A 326 18.72 9.81 4.14
CA ALA A 326 19.12 9.58 2.75
C ALA A 326 19.82 8.22 2.55
N THR A 327 19.81 7.34 3.54
CA THR A 327 20.54 6.06 3.50
C THR A 327 19.62 4.91 3.16
N LEU A 328 20.05 4.08 2.22
CA LEU A 328 19.43 2.82 1.83
C LEU A 328 20.35 1.66 2.22
N ARG A 329 19.82 0.70 2.99
CA ARG A 329 20.58 -0.48 3.42
C ARG A 329 19.79 -1.75 3.15
N ARG A 330 20.36 -2.69 2.39
CA ARG A 330 19.77 -4.02 2.22
C ARG A 330 19.83 -4.80 3.53
N LEU A 331 18.70 -5.38 3.93
CA LEU A 331 18.62 -6.25 5.11
C LEU A 331 18.81 -7.72 4.72
N GLY A 332 19.24 -8.55 5.68
CA GLY A 332 19.41 -10.00 5.47
C GLY A 332 20.72 -10.40 4.77
N GLU A 333 21.58 -9.49 4.37
CA GLU A 333 22.94 -9.82 3.93
C GLU A 333 23.90 -9.94 5.13
N HIS A 334 24.90 -10.83 5.01
CA HIS A 334 26.05 -10.78 5.89
C HIS A 334 26.88 -9.54 5.51
N GLU A 335 27.21 -8.70 6.46
CA GLU A 335 28.46 -7.96 6.40
C GLU A 335 29.57 -9.03 6.28
N ARG A 336 29.97 -9.35 5.07
CA ARG A 336 31.26 -9.99 4.89
C ARG A 336 32.26 -8.89 5.25
N GLY A 337 32.84 -9.00 6.44
CA GLY A 337 33.95 -8.15 6.80
C GLY A 337 34.95 -8.17 5.65
N LEU A 338 35.29 -6.97 5.19
CA LEU A 338 36.44 -6.70 4.33
C LEU A 338 37.72 -7.06 5.10
#